data_ab28e44be5034076ed1f831e4a24b679
#
_entry.id   ab28e44be5034076ed1f831e4a24b679
#
_cell.length_a   1.000
_cell.length_b   1.000
_cell.length_c   1.000
_cell.angle_alpha   90.00
_cell.angle_beta   90.00
_cell.angle_gamma   90.00
#
_symmetry.space_group_name_H-M   'P 1'
#
loop_
_entity.id
_entity.type
_entity.pdbx_description
1 polymer ?
#
loop_
_entity_poly.entity_id
_entity_poly.type
_entity_poly.pdbx_seq_one_letter_code
_entity_poly.pdbx_strand_id
1 'polypeptide(L)'
;MKKLLLIVSLVLFSIPIFAQNIYSKAYGNSKNPAIIFIHGGPSGNSNLFEGTTAEILASKGFYVIVYDRRGEGRSKDENAVMTFDESFNDLNQIYKTYNISKANILAHSFGGIAATLYTAKFPKKVSSLVLAGALFSQQETYDHILKNAPEYFKNDTSKLSQIKKIENLNKSTAEYRKGCYDIASEMNYFAMPKPTKESTALRNQYEKSIFYKTAVKNAESPIKFYKNESKNNIDTKSILREIKAEKIPIYAIYGKNDGIFSEKQLKDMQQITGKNNFKILNNCSHYLFVDQQNDFINFVSNKLKNKG
;
A
#
# COMPACT_ATOMS: atom_id res chain seq x y z
N MET A 1 52.15 20.39 47.30
CA MET A 1 50.99 19.58 46.90
C MET A 1 50.61 19.94 45.51
N LYS A 2 51.00 19.12 44.49
CA LYS A 2 50.65 19.36 43.08
C LYS A 2 49.31 18.67 42.78
N LYS A 3 48.26 19.43 42.40
CA LYS A 3 46.98 18.89 41.96
C LYS A 3 47.11 18.40 40.51
N LEU A 4 46.97 17.11 40.31
CA LEU A 4 46.91 16.46 38.98
C LEU A 4 45.50 16.65 38.42
N LEU A 5 45.32 17.45 37.37
CA LEU A 5 44.05 17.57 36.65
C LEU A 5 43.97 16.42 35.64
N LEU A 6 43.05 15.50 35.89
CA LEU A 6 42.75 14.40 34.97
C LEU A 6 41.76 14.93 33.90
N ILE A 7 42.24 15.17 32.70
CA ILE A 7 41.38 15.52 31.54
C ILE A 7 40.86 14.19 30.95
N VAL A 8 39.59 13.85 31.23
CA VAL A 8 38.90 12.74 30.58
C VAL A 8 38.44 13.23 29.21
N SER A 9 39.14 12.83 28.18
CA SER A 9 38.77 13.09 26.78
C SER A 9 37.64 12.14 26.40
N LEU A 10 36.40 12.68 26.29
CA LEU A 10 35.24 11.94 25.81
C LEU A 10 35.35 11.81 24.29
N VAL A 11 35.85 10.69 23.80
CA VAL A 11 35.85 10.37 22.37
C VAL A 11 34.42 9.98 21.97
N LEU A 12 33.67 10.92 21.41
CA LEU A 12 32.39 10.64 20.76
C LEU A 12 32.68 9.85 19.48
N PHE A 13 32.54 8.54 19.55
CA PHE A 13 32.42 7.71 18.35
C PHE A 13 31.12 8.06 17.62
N SER A 14 31.21 8.92 16.63
CA SER A 14 30.15 9.04 15.64
C SER A 14 30.12 7.75 14.81
N ILE A 15 29.22 6.82 15.18
CA ILE A 15 28.88 5.69 14.33
C ILE A 15 28.27 6.31 13.07
N PRO A 16 28.85 6.12 11.87
CA PRO A 16 28.21 6.56 10.64
C PRO A 16 26.87 5.81 10.54
N ILE A 17 25.77 6.51 10.76
CA ILE A 17 24.45 6.02 10.38
C ILE A 17 24.49 6.00 8.87
N PHE A 18 24.82 4.86 8.27
CA PHE A 18 24.60 4.63 6.86
C PHE A 18 23.09 4.77 6.66
N ALA A 19 22.68 5.90 6.09
CA ALA A 19 21.33 6.06 5.61
C ALA A 19 21.12 4.98 4.54
N GLN A 20 20.48 3.88 4.93
CA GLN A 20 20.18 2.78 4.01
C GLN A 20 19.34 3.34 2.88
N ASN A 21 19.80 3.10 1.63
CA ASN A 21 19.19 3.68 0.45
C ASN A 21 17.82 3.03 0.18
N ILE A 22 16.76 3.73 0.58
CA ILE A 22 15.41 3.40 0.14
C ILE A 22 15.31 3.74 -1.35
N TYR A 23 14.97 2.75 -2.17
CA TYR A 23 14.65 3.04 -3.57
C TYR A 23 13.49 4.01 -3.64
N SER A 24 13.73 5.11 -4.32
CA SER A 24 12.68 6.08 -4.64
C SER A 24 13.00 6.80 -5.94
N LYS A 25 11.96 7.20 -6.65
CA LYS A 25 12.06 7.97 -7.88
C LYS A 25 10.90 8.95 -8.01
N ALA A 26 11.18 10.11 -8.58
CA ALA A 26 10.16 11.13 -8.80
C ALA A 26 9.99 11.42 -10.30
N TYR A 27 8.76 11.73 -10.68
CA TYR A 27 8.32 12.04 -12.03
C TYR A 27 7.60 13.38 -12.04
N GLY A 28 7.83 14.19 -13.07
CA GLY A 28 7.21 15.50 -13.22
C GLY A 28 8.00 16.63 -12.58
N ASN A 29 7.37 17.81 -12.51
CA ASN A 29 8.00 19.02 -12.00
C ASN A 29 7.81 19.11 -10.47
N SER A 30 8.88 19.33 -9.72
CA SER A 30 8.86 19.45 -8.26
C SER A 30 8.04 20.63 -7.72
N LYS A 31 7.68 21.59 -8.57
CA LYS A 31 6.77 22.70 -8.22
C LYS A 31 5.29 22.29 -8.25
N ASN A 32 4.96 21.16 -8.84
CA ASN A 32 3.59 20.66 -8.92
C ASN A 32 3.14 20.02 -7.59
N PRO A 33 1.82 19.89 -7.35
CA PRO A 33 1.31 19.16 -6.21
C PRO A 33 1.89 17.74 -6.12
N ALA A 34 2.49 17.39 -4.99
CA ALA A 34 3.12 16.10 -4.80
C ALA A 34 2.09 14.99 -4.57
N ILE A 35 2.35 13.83 -5.18
CA ILE A 35 1.70 12.55 -4.89
C ILE A 35 2.80 11.58 -4.46
N ILE A 36 2.67 10.97 -3.27
CA ILE A 36 3.51 9.85 -2.85
C ILE A 36 2.69 8.57 -2.96
N PHE A 37 3.18 7.60 -3.75
CA PHE A 37 2.55 6.31 -3.91
C PHE A 37 3.07 5.31 -2.87
N ILE A 38 2.16 4.70 -2.10
CA ILE A 38 2.46 3.63 -1.13
C ILE A 38 1.90 2.31 -1.68
N HIS A 39 2.81 1.40 -2.03
CA HIS A 39 2.47 0.11 -2.64
C HIS A 39 1.83 -0.88 -1.65
N GLY A 40 1.20 -1.92 -2.19
CA GLY A 40 0.67 -3.07 -1.44
C GLY A 40 1.76 -3.90 -0.75
N GLY A 41 1.37 -5.00 -0.09
CA GLY A 41 2.33 -5.88 0.61
C GLY A 41 1.76 -6.47 1.90
N PRO A 42 2.57 -6.80 2.93
CA PRO A 42 4.04 -6.89 2.87
C PRO A 42 4.53 -7.84 1.76
N SER A 43 5.77 -7.69 1.30
CA SER A 43 6.35 -8.35 0.11
C SER A 43 5.98 -7.70 -1.23
N GLY A 44 5.55 -6.42 -1.22
CA GLY A 44 5.22 -5.67 -2.42
C GLY A 44 6.37 -4.86 -2.99
N ASN A 45 6.06 -4.08 -4.01
CA ASN A 45 6.93 -3.05 -4.59
C ASN A 45 6.11 -2.06 -5.41
N SER A 46 6.71 -0.96 -5.83
CA SER A 46 6.06 0.08 -6.64
C SER A 46 6.18 -0.14 -8.15
N ASN A 47 6.90 -1.17 -8.61
CA ASN A 47 7.30 -1.35 -10.02
C ASN A 47 6.12 -1.30 -11.01
N LEU A 48 5.01 -1.97 -10.69
CA LEU A 48 3.86 -2.01 -11.62
C LEU A 48 3.24 -0.63 -11.76
N PHE A 49 3.03 0.09 -10.67
CA PHE A 49 2.50 1.44 -10.70
C PHE A 49 3.49 2.41 -11.37
N GLU A 50 4.76 2.30 -11.05
CA GLU A 50 5.83 3.11 -11.62
C GLU A 50 5.90 2.96 -13.14
N GLY A 51 5.94 1.70 -13.64
CA GLY A 51 6.09 1.39 -15.06
C GLY A 51 4.83 1.62 -15.90
N THR A 52 3.67 1.82 -15.27
CA THR A 52 2.42 1.97 -16.03
C THR A 52 1.74 3.32 -15.82
N THR A 53 1.90 3.96 -14.67
CA THR A 53 1.00 5.04 -14.25
C THR A 53 1.71 6.32 -13.79
N ALA A 54 2.91 6.21 -13.21
CA ALA A 54 3.58 7.35 -12.59
C ALA A 54 3.83 8.51 -13.57
N GLU A 55 4.39 8.23 -14.75
CA GLU A 55 4.66 9.26 -15.78
C GLU A 55 3.38 9.89 -16.30
N ILE A 56 2.30 9.12 -16.43
CA ILE A 56 1.02 9.65 -16.94
C ILE A 56 0.40 10.61 -15.91
N LEU A 57 0.44 10.28 -14.62
CA LEU A 57 0.00 11.23 -13.59
C LEU A 57 0.90 12.47 -13.55
N ALA A 58 2.21 12.31 -13.75
CA ALA A 58 3.14 13.44 -13.84
C ALA A 58 2.80 14.36 -15.03
N SER A 59 2.47 13.81 -16.20
CA SER A 59 2.01 14.58 -17.37
C SER A 59 0.68 15.31 -17.14
N LYS A 60 -0.11 14.87 -16.15
CA LYS A 60 -1.33 15.56 -15.71
C LYS A 60 -1.05 16.73 -14.74
N GLY A 61 0.20 17.07 -14.49
CA GLY A 61 0.59 18.21 -13.67
C GLY A 61 0.81 17.88 -12.20
N PHE A 62 1.24 16.65 -11.89
CA PHE A 62 1.64 16.26 -10.55
C PHE A 62 3.13 15.98 -10.43
N TYR A 63 3.66 16.07 -9.22
CA TYR A 63 4.98 15.58 -8.86
C TYR A 63 4.82 14.22 -8.19
N VAL A 64 5.02 13.15 -8.95
CA VAL A 64 4.70 11.78 -8.52
C VAL A 64 5.96 11.10 -7.99
N ILE A 65 5.95 10.73 -6.73
CA ILE A 65 7.04 10.04 -6.04
C ILE A 65 6.61 8.62 -5.76
N VAL A 66 7.40 7.67 -6.22
CA VAL A 66 7.28 6.24 -5.92
C VAL A 66 8.46 5.82 -5.06
N TYR A 67 8.27 4.84 -4.19
CA TYR A 67 9.33 4.22 -3.41
C TYR A 67 8.95 2.78 -3.06
N ASP A 68 9.94 1.97 -2.78
CA ASP A 68 9.74 0.66 -2.20
C ASP A 68 10.03 0.74 -0.68
N ARG A 69 9.14 0.20 0.17
CA ARG A 69 9.37 0.19 1.62
C ARG A 69 10.64 -0.60 1.94
N ARG A 70 11.27 -0.25 3.05
CA ARG A 70 12.48 -0.90 3.56
C ARG A 70 12.30 -2.43 3.62
N GLY A 71 13.32 -3.16 3.13
CA GLY A 71 13.31 -4.62 3.06
C GLY A 71 12.40 -5.20 1.98
N GLU A 72 11.70 -4.38 1.19
CA GLU A 72 10.81 -4.80 0.11
C GLU A 72 11.31 -4.27 -1.24
N GLY A 73 10.96 -4.98 -2.31
CA GLY A 73 11.29 -4.57 -3.67
C GLY A 73 12.78 -4.30 -3.88
N ARG A 74 13.08 -3.10 -4.35
CA ARG A 74 14.45 -2.60 -4.61
C ARG A 74 15.13 -2.00 -3.38
N SER A 75 14.40 -1.80 -2.29
CA SER A 75 14.91 -1.30 -0.99
C SER A 75 15.41 -2.45 -0.12
N LYS A 76 16.39 -3.21 -0.61
CA LYS A 76 16.93 -4.36 0.10
C LYS A 76 17.57 -3.92 1.43
N ASP A 77 17.14 -4.52 2.52
CA ASP A 77 17.68 -4.30 3.85
C ASP A 77 17.44 -5.54 4.72
N GLU A 78 18.51 -6.26 5.03
CA GLU A 78 18.43 -7.46 5.87
C GLU A 78 18.07 -7.12 7.32
N ASN A 79 18.38 -5.89 7.76
CA ASN A 79 18.10 -5.39 9.10
C ASN A 79 16.70 -4.73 9.21
N ALA A 80 15.92 -4.70 8.13
CA ALA A 80 14.58 -4.15 8.15
C ALA A 80 13.73 -4.81 9.24
N VAL A 81 13.11 -4.00 10.10
CA VAL A 81 12.25 -4.46 11.20
C VAL A 81 10.84 -4.73 10.70
N MET A 82 10.43 -4.09 9.61
CA MET A 82 9.12 -4.27 8.96
C MET A 82 7.93 -3.85 9.82
N THR A 83 8.06 -2.81 10.64
CA THR A 83 6.97 -2.26 11.45
C THR A 83 6.34 -1.03 10.79
N PHE A 84 5.16 -0.61 11.26
CA PHE A 84 4.57 0.65 10.81
C PHE A 84 5.42 1.86 11.18
N ASP A 85 6.04 1.88 12.36
CA ASP A 85 6.92 2.98 12.74
C ASP A 85 8.16 3.09 11.85
N GLU A 86 8.76 1.97 11.44
CA GLU A 86 9.82 1.97 10.44
C GLU A 86 9.32 2.53 9.09
N SER A 87 8.15 2.08 8.62
CA SER A 87 7.53 2.60 7.40
C SER A 87 7.24 4.10 7.48
N PHE A 88 6.89 4.63 8.66
CA PHE A 88 6.68 6.07 8.86
C PHE A 88 7.99 6.85 8.83
N ASN A 89 9.06 6.31 9.37
CA ASN A 89 10.39 6.92 9.31
C ASN A 89 10.89 6.97 7.86
N ASP A 90 10.68 5.90 7.10
CA ASP A 90 11.01 5.85 5.67
C ASP A 90 10.22 6.88 4.89
N LEU A 91 8.91 6.99 5.13
CA LEU A 91 8.09 8.00 4.47
C LEU A 91 8.53 9.42 4.84
N ASN A 92 8.88 9.67 6.11
CA ASN A 92 9.46 10.95 6.54
C ASN A 92 10.80 11.25 5.84
N GLN A 93 11.61 10.24 5.55
CA GLN A 93 12.83 10.39 4.76
C GLN A 93 12.52 10.76 3.31
N ILE A 94 11.49 10.15 2.68
CA ILE A 94 11.02 10.54 1.34
C ILE A 94 10.63 12.02 1.29
N TYR A 95 9.88 12.52 2.29
CA TYR A 95 9.57 13.96 2.37
C TYR A 95 10.83 14.84 2.40
N LYS A 96 11.85 14.44 3.14
CA LYS A 96 13.13 15.16 3.20
C LYS A 96 13.91 15.09 1.88
N THR A 97 14.04 13.87 1.31
CA THR A 97 14.80 13.63 0.07
C THR A 97 14.27 14.47 -1.09
N TYR A 98 12.95 14.61 -1.20
CA TYR A 98 12.31 15.37 -2.27
C TYR A 98 11.97 16.82 -1.89
N ASN A 99 12.40 17.27 -0.71
CA ASN A 99 12.18 18.62 -0.18
C ASN A 99 10.70 19.05 -0.27
N ILE A 100 9.80 18.18 0.18
CA ILE A 100 8.36 18.44 0.21
C ILE A 100 7.87 18.52 1.66
N SER A 101 7.02 19.48 1.95
CA SER A 101 6.42 19.67 3.29
C SER A 101 5.08 18.98 3.42
N LYS A 102 4.33 18.83 2.32
CA LYS A 102 2.98 18.27 2.28
C LYS A 102 2.73 17.57 0.96
N ALA A 103 2.09 16.38 1.00
CA ALA A 103 1.79 15.61 -0.19
C ALA A 103 0.38 14.99 -0.14
N ASN A 104 -0.16 14.65 -1.30
CA ASN A 104 -1.27 13.72 -1.41
C ASN A 104 -0.70 12.30 -1.30
N ILE A 105 -1.28 11.46 -0.46
CA ILE A 105 -0.89 10.06 -0.33
C ILE A 105 -1.83 9.21 -1.18
N LEU A 106 -1.28 8.48 -2.14
CA LEU A 106 -2.00 7.51 -2.96
C LEU A 106 -1.54 6.11 -2.53
N ALA A 107 -2.46 5.32 -1.97
CA ALA A 107 -2.12 4.05 -1.37
C ALA A 107 -2.90 2.88 -2.00
N HIS A 108 -2.22 1.77 -2.25
CA HIS A 108 -2.78 0.57 -2.82
C HIS A 108 -2.72 -0.60 -1.84
N SER A 109 -3.80 -1.40 -1.77
CA SER A 109 -3.84 -2.66 -1.00
C SER A 109 -3.40 -2.46 0.46
N PHE A 110 -2.48 -3.25 1.00
CA PHE A 110 -1.91 -3.10 2.34
C PHE A 110 -1.35 -1.68 2.62
N GLY A 111 -0.85 -1.01 1.58
CA GLY A 111 -0.41 0.39 1.70
C GLY A 111 -1.49 1.32 2.24
N GLY A 112 -2.77 0.98 2.08
CA GLY A 112 -3.90 1.75 2.62
C GLY A 112 -3.90 1.82 4.15
N ILE A 113 -3.56 0.72 4.82
CA ILE A 113 -3.43 0.69 6.29
C ILE A 113 -2.26 1.57 6.73
N ALA A 114 -1.07 1.37 6.14
CA ALA A 114 0.10 2.19 6.46
C ALA A 114 -0.14 3.68 6.22
N ALA A 115 -0.78 4.04 5.09
CA ALA A 115 -1.14 5.42 4.75
C ALA A 115 -2.15 6.03 5.74
N THR A 116 -3.15 5.26 6.15
CA THR A 116 -4.15 5.71 7.14
C THR A 116 -3.51 6.00 8.48
N LEU A 117 -2.69 5.07 8.99
CA LEU A 117 -1.98 5.25 10.26
C LEU A 117 -0.97 6.41 10.20
N TYR A 118 -0.24 6.53 9.08
CA TYR A 118 0.67 7.66 8.87
C TYR A 118 -0.08 9.00 8.87
N THR A 119 -1.22 9.06 8.18
CA THR A 119 -2.03 10.29 8.09
C THR A 119 -2.53 10.72 9.46
N ALA A 120 -3.01 9.79 10.28
CA ALA A 120 -3.42 10.08 11.66
C ALA A 120 -2.26 10.57 12.54
N LYS A 121 -1.07 9.99 12.38
CA LYS A 121 0.13 10.37 13.16
C LYS A 121 0.75 11.70 12.70
N PHE A 122 0.66 12.02 11.39
CA PHE A 122 1.27 13.20 10.78
C PHE A 122 0.30 14.01 9.90
N PRO A 123 -0.84 14.46 10.44
CA PRO A 123 -1.91 15.08 9.63
C PRO A 123 -1.44 16.33 8.88
N LYS A 124 -0.50 17.09 9.44
CA LYS A 124 0.04 18.31 8.82
C LYS A 124 0.85 18.03 7.54
N LYS A 125 1.34 16.78 7.34
CA LYS A 125 2.10 16.38 6.15
C LYS A 125 1.22 15.87 5.01
N VAL A 126 -0.06 15.57 5.26
CA VAL A 126 -0.94 14.94 4.28
C VAL A 126 -1.98 15.94 3.77
N SER A 127 -1.95 16.22 2.47
CA SER A 127 -2.93 17.07 1.80
C SER A 127 -4.26 16.34 1.57
N SER A 128 -4.20 15.07 1.21
CA SER A 128 -5.34 14.17 1.08
C SER A 128 -4.87 12.72 1.05
N LEU A 129 -5.80 11.82 1.35
CA LEU A 129 -5.60 10.39 1.29
C LEU A 129 -6.44 9.79 0.15
N VAL A 130 -5.80 9.08 -0.79
CA VAL A 130 -6.46 8.36 -1.89
C VAL A 130 -6.25 6.87 -1.68
N LEU A 131 -7.32 6.14 -1.47
CA LEU A 131 -7.35 4.71 -1.20
C LEU A 131 -7.77 3.95 -2.47
N ALA A 132 -6.84 3.28 -3.12
CA ALA A 132 -7.02 2.58 -4.38
C ALA A 132 -6.97 1.05 -4.18
N GLY A 133 -8.12 0.36 -4.19
CA GLY A 133 -8.18 -1.05 -3.84
C GLY A 133 -7.51 -1.33 -2.49
N ALA A 134 -7.61 -0.39 -1.57
CA ALA A 134 -6.82 -0.33 -0.36
C ALA A 134 -7.47 -1.08 0.80
N LEU A 135 -6.69 -1.85 1.54
CA LEU A 135 -7.14 -2.47 2.78
C LEU A 135 -7.37 -1.41 3.86
N PHE A 136 -8.41 -1.59 4.64
CA PHE A 136 -8.76 -0.74 5.79
C PHE A 136 -9.34 -1.54 6.97
N SER A 137 -9.75 -2.80 6.74
CA SER A 137 -10.16 -3.78 7.75
C SER A 137 -9.67 -5.14 7.30
N GLN A 138 -8.54 -5.59 7.84
CA GLN A 138 -7.88 -6.82 7.37
C GLN A 138 -8.71 -8.05 7.70
N GLN A 139 -9.22 -8.16 8.93
CA GLN A 139 -9.98 -9.34 9.34
C GLN A 139 -11.29 -9.50 8.53
N GLU A 140 -11.99 -8.40 8.23
CA GLU A 140 -13.19 -8.47 7.37
C GLU A 140 -12.86 -8.99 5.96
N THR A 141 -11.66 -8.65 5.44
CA THR A 141 -11.18 -9.18 4.16
C THR A 141 -10.90 -10.68 4.25
N TYR A 142 -10.24 -11.13 5.30
CA TYR A 142 -9.95 -12.57 5.50
C TYR A 142 -11.24 -13.37 5.70
N ASP A 143 -12.15 -12.89 6.53
CA ASP A 143 -13.45 -13.51 6.77
C ASP A 143 -14.27 -13.60 5.47
N HIS A 144 -14.24 -12.57 4.62
CA HIS A 144 -14.89 -12.59 3.32
C HIS A 144 -14.31 -13.66 2.38
N ILE A 145 -12.97 -13.73 2.29
CA ILE A 145 -12.28 -14.73 1.46
C ILE A 145 -12.66 -16.13 1.92
N LEU A 146 -12.49 -16.45 3.22
CA LEU A 146 -12.74 -17.78 3.76
C LEU A 146 -14.22 -18.15 3.70
N LYS A 147 -15.15 -17.21 3.87
CA LYS A 147 -16.59 -17.44 3.74
C LYS A 147 -16.99 -17.91 2.34
N ASN A 148 -16.36 -17.39 1.28
CA ASN A 148 -16.73 -17.72 -0.09
C ASN A 148 -15.95 -18.93 -0.65
N ALA A 149 -14.82 -19.28 -0.05
CA ALA A 149 -13.94 -20.33 -0.54
C ALA A 149 -14.60 -21.72 -0.58
N PRO A 150 -15.41 -22.18 0.42
CA PRO A 150 -16.04 -23.51 0.37
C PRO A 150 -16.98 -23.70 -0.81
N GLU A 151 -17.74 -22.68 -1.22
CA GLU A 151 -18.62 -22.78 -2.39
C GLU A 151 -17.81 -22.82 -3.70
N TYR A 152 -16.74 -22.03 -3.77
CA TYR A 152 -15.86 -22.03 -4.94
C TYR A 152 -15.17 -23.39 -5.14
N PHE A 153 -14.70 -24.03 -4.06
CA PHE A 153 -13.99 -25.31 -4.06
C PHE A 153 -14.87 -26.49 -3.66
N LYS A 154 -16.20 -26.42 -3.81
CA LYS A 154 -17.14 -27.44 -3.31
C LYS A 154 -16.89 -28.87 -3.77
N ASN A 155 -16.24 -29.04 -4.93
CA ASN A 155 -15.89 -30.34 -5.50
C ASN A 155 -14.44 -30.77 -5.21
N ASP A 156 -13.68 -29.99 -4.41
CA ASP A 156 -12.29 -30.28 -4.05
C ASP A 156 -12.16 -30.50 -2.53
N THR A 157 -12.23 -31.76 -2.12
CA THR A 157 -12.16 -32.16 -0.69
C THR A 157 -10.82 -31.78 -0.04
N SER A 158 -9.72 -31.76 -0.81
CA SER A 158 -8.40 -31.35 -0.33
C SER A 158 -8.40 -29.85 -0.01
N LYS A 159 -8.96 -29.01 -0.89
CA LYS A 159 -9.11 -27.58 -0.66
C LYS A 159 -10.04 -27.28 0.51
N LEU A 160 -11.16 -27.97 0.63
CA LEU A 160 -12.06 -27.81 1.78
C LEU A 160 -11.34 -28.14 3.10
N SER A 161 -10.49 -29.17 3.13
CA SER A 161 -9.67 -29.50 4.30
C SER A 161 -8.61 -28.41 4.58
N GLN A 162 -7.97 -27.86 3.54
CA GLN A 162 -7.03 -26.74 3.68
C GLN A 162 -7.71 -25.49 4.24
N ILE A 163 -8.89 -25.12 3.75
CA ILE A 163 -9.67 -23.98 4.26
C ILE A 163 -9.94 -24.13 5.75
N LYS A 164 -10.43 -25.30 6.18
CA LYS A 164 -10.66 -25.60 7.61
C LYS A 164 -9.39 -25.48 8.46
N LYS A 165 -8.24 -25.90 7.93
CA LYS A 165 -6.96 -25.72 8.64
C LYS A 165 -6.62 -24.23 8.80
N ILE A 166 -6.82 -23.41 7.75
CA ILE A 166 -6.58 -21.97 7.82
C ILE A 166 -7.51 -21.30 8.84
N GLU A 167 -8.80 -21.65 8.85
CA GLU A 167 -9.78 -21.10 9.81
C GLU A 167 -9.40 -21.34 11.27
N ASN A 168 -8.68 -22.43 11.56
CA ASN A 168 -8.20 -22.78 12.89
C ASN A 168 -6.87 -22.17 13.28
N LEU A 169 -6.18 -21.47 12.39
CA LEU A 169 -4.94 -20.76 12.71
C LEU A 169 -5.19 -19.52 13.58
N ASN A 170 -4.18 -19.13 14.34
CA ASN A 170 -4.20 -17.85 15.05
C ASN A 170 -4.22 -16.69 14.03
N LYS A 171 -5.26 -15.87 14.10
CA LYS A 171 -5.55 -14.78 13.16
C LYS A 171 -4.48 -13.68 13.13
N SER A 172 -3.61 -13.62 14.13
CA SER A 172 -2.50 -12.66 14.20
C SER A 172 -1.18 -13.19 13.65
N THR A 173 -1.20 -14.29 12.90
CA THR A 173 0.01 -14.92 12.36
C THR A 173 0.18 -14.69 10.86
N ALA A 174 1.44 -14.74 10.40
CA ALA A 174 1.77 -14.67 8.99
C ALA A 174 1.19 -15.86 8.20
N GLU A 175 1.11 -17.02 8.82
CA GLU A 175 0.56 -18.26 8.24
C GLU A 175 -0.93 -18.10 7.94
N TYR A 176 -1.72 -17.57 8.88
CA TYR A 176 -3.13 -17.27 8.68
C TYR A 176 -3.34 -16.32 7.50
N ARG A 177 -2.62 -15.19 7.51
CA ARG A 177 -2.66 -14.22 6.42
C ARG A 177 -2.28 -14.87 5.08
N LYS A 178 -1.18 -15.61 5.05
CA LYS A 178 -0.71 -16.30 3.84
C LYS A 178 -1.77 -17.25 3.32
N GLY A 179 -2.34 -18.08 4.20
CA GLY A 179 -3.40 -19.02 3.83
C GLY A 179 -4.61 -18.34 3.21
N CYS A 180 -5.09 -17.23 3.79
CA CYS A 180 -6.20 -16.47 3.24
C CYS A 180 -5.90 -15.93 1.84
N TYR A 181 -4.71 -15.35 1.63
CA TYR A 181 -4.34 -14.80 0.33
C TYR A 181 -3.99 -15.85 -0.73
N ASP A 182 -3.44 -16.99 -0.33
CA ASP A 182 -3.25 -18.12 -1.25
C ASP A 182 -4.61 -18.60 -1.79
N ILE A 183 -5.60 -18.77 -0.93
CA ILE A 183 -6.98 -19.11 -1.31
C ILE A 183 -7.58 -18.04 -2.22
N ALA A 184 -7.43 -16.75 -1.87
CA ALA A 184 -7.92 -15.65 -2.71
C ALA A 184 -7.26 -15.64 -4.10
N SER A 185 -5.97 -15.95 -4.17
CA SER A 185 -5.23 -16.05 -5.45
C SER A 185 -5.73 -17.20 -6.30
N GLU A 186 -6.00 -18.35 -5.72
CA GLU A 186 -6.56 -19.52 -6.41
C GLU A 186 -8.00 -19.27 -6.88
N MET A 187 -8.76 -18.45 -6.15
CA MET A 187 -10.09 -17.97 -6.57
C MET A 187 -10.02 -16.86 -7.63
N ASN A 188 -8.82 -16.45 -8.10
CA ASN A 188 -8.60 -15.32 -9.01
C ASN A 188 -9.16 -13.98 -8.51
N TYR A 189 -9.25 -13.77 -7.20
CA TYR A 189 -9.84 -12.56 -6.61
C TYR A 189 -9.08 -11.27 -6.93
N PHE A 190 -7.80 -11.38 -7.29
CA PHE A 190 -6.95 -10.22 -7.64
C PHE A 190 -6.92 -9.90 -9.14
N ALA A 191 -7.54 -10.74 -9.97
CA ALA A 191 -7.44 -10.62 -11.43
C ALA A 191 -8.81 -10.43 -12.08
N MET A 192 -8.79 -9.77 -13.22
CA MET A 192 -9.98 -9.68 -14.08
C MET A 192 -10.28 -11.05 -14.72
N PRO A 193 -11.50 -11.58 -14.60
CA PRO A 193 -11.89 -12.80 -15.30
C PRO A 193 -11.77 -12.67 -16.83
N LYS A 194 -12.05 -11.48 -17.35
CA LYS A 194 -11.93 -11.12 -18.77
C LYS A 194 -11.31 -9.72 -18.86
N PRO A 195 -9.96 -9.61 -18.92
CA PRO A 195 -9.29 -8.31 -19.06
C PRO A 195 -9.68 -7.61 -20.35
N THR A 196 -9.72 -6.28 -20.35
CA THR A 196 -9.90 -5.50 -21.58
C THR A 196 -8.68 -5.63 -22.48
N LYS A 197 -8.81 -5.27 -23.75
CA LYS A 197 -7.68 -5.25 -24.70
C LYS A 197 -6.59 -4.26 -24.22
N GLU A 198 -7.01 -3.12 -23.70
CA GLU A 198 -6.13 -2.07 -23.17
C GLU A 198 -5.36 -2.56 -21.95
N SER A 199 -6.04 -3.19 -20.99
CA SER A 199 -5.40 -3.78 -19.80
C SER A 199 -4.38 -4.86 -20.20
N THR A 200 -4.75 -5.73 -21.15
CA THR A 200 -3.87 -6.79 -21.65
C THR A 200 -2.64 -6.19 -22.35
N ALA A 201 -2.85 -5.19 -23.23
CA ALA A 201 -1.73 -4.51 -23.91
C ALA A 201 -0.77 -3.84 -22.92
N LEU A 202 -1.32 -3.16 -21.89
CA LEU A 202 -0.53 -2.50 -20.85
C LEU A 202 0.28 -3.50 -20.02
N ARG A 203 -0.30 -4.65 -19.64
CA ARG A 203 0.40 -5.72 -18.94
C ARG A 203 1.55 -6.30 -19.79
N ASN A 204 1.28 -6.58 -21.06
CA ASN A 204 2.29 -7.10 -22.00
C ASN A 204 3.44 -6.09 -22.21
N GLN A 205 3.15 -4.79 -22.23
CA GLN A 205 4.15 -3.73 -22.28
C GLN A 205 4.99 -3.70 -20.99
N TYR A 206 4.33 -3.75 -19.84
CA TYR A 206 5.00 -3.78 -18.54
C TYR A 206 5.92 -4.99 -18.40
N GLU A 207 5.48 -6.19 -18.81
CA GLU A 207 6.28 -7.44 -18.72
C GLU A 207 7.57 -7.41 -19.56
N LYS A 208 7.59 -6.59 -20.62
CA LYS A 208 8.79 -6.36 -21.45
C LYS A 208 9.71 -5.27 -20.88
N SER A 209 9.27 -4.54 -19.90
CA SER A 209 9.96 -3.36 -19.37
C SER A 209 11.04 -3.71 -18.33
N ILE A 210 11.92 -2.74 -18.06
CA ILE A 210 12.88 -2.82 -16.96
C ILE A 210 12.19 -2.91 -15.60
N PHE A 211 11.00 -2.31 -15.46
CA PHE A 211 10.23 -2.35 -14.22
C PHE A 211 9.82 -3.77 -13.85
N TYR A 212 9.41 -4.59 -14.79
CA TYR A 212 9.10 -5.99 -14.55
C TYR A 212 10.36 -6.79 -14.16
N LYS A 213 11.46 -6.58 -14.89
CA LYS A 213 12.74 -7.28 -14.64
C LYS A 213 13.32 -6.99 -13.25
N THR A 214 13.04 -5.83 -12.69
CA THR A 214 13.51 -5.38 -11.36
C THR A 214 12.45 -5.55 -10.26
N ALA A 215 11.29 -6.10 -10.59
CA ALA A 215 10.22 -6.35 -9.63
C ALA A 215 10.56 -7.57 -8.75
N VAL A 216 11.12 -7.31 -7.59
CA VAL A 216 11.50 -8.34 -6.61
C VAL A 216 10.43 -8.42 -5.51
N LYS A 217 10.13 -9.63 -5.08
CA LYS A 217 9.31 -9.91 -3.89
C LYS A 217 10.19 -10.51 -2.80
N ASN A 218 10.07 -10.02 -1.58
CA ASN A 218 10.74 -10.60 -0.43
C ASN A 218 9.73 -11.43 0.37
N ALA A 219 9.85 -12.74 0.31
CA ALA A 219 8.95 -13.68 1.00
C ALA A 219 9.04 -13.58 2.54
N GLU A 220 10.16 -13.12 3.08
CA GLU A 220 10.37 -12.94 4.53
C GLU A 220 9.64 -11.70 5.08
N SER A 221 9.30 -10.72 4.24
CA SER A 221 8.68 -9.47 4.70
C SER A 221 7.39 -9.68 5.49
N PRO A 222 6.42 -10.53 5.05
CA PRO A 222 5.24 -10.80 5.84
C PRO A 222 5.54 -11.48 7.17
N ILE A 223 6.52 -12.39 7.20
CA ILE A 223 6.90 -13.14 8.40
C ILE A 223 7.50 -12.18 9.42
N LYS A 224 8.45 -11.34 9.00
CA LYS A 224 9.07 -10.32 9.85
C LYS A 224 8.02 -9.31 10.37
N PHE A 225 7.13 -8.84 9.48
CA PHE A 225 6.07 -7.90 9.85
C PHE A 225 5.18 -8.48 10.96
N TYR A 226 4.63 -9.69 10.79
CA TYR A 226 3.75 -10.30 11.79
C TYR A 226 4.46 -10.69 13.07
N LYS A 227 5.77 -10.91 13.04
CA LYS A 227 6.60 -11.17 14.21
C LYS A 227 6.87 -9.90 15.02
N ASN A 228 7.15 -8.78 14.33
CA ASN A 228 7.68 -7.57 14.96
C ASN A 228 6.60 -6.50 15.18
N GLU A 229 5.52 -6.51 14.39
CA GLU A 229 4.43 -5.54 14.53
C GLU A 229 3.32 -6.09 15.41
N SER A 230 3.15 -5.48 16.57
CA SER A 230 2.12 -5.88 17.54
C SER A 230 0.71 -5.50 17.10
N LYS A 231 0.56 -4.46 16.25
CA LYS A 231 -0.70 -3.97 15.71
C LYS A 231 -0.94 -4.52 14.29
N ASN A 232 -0.79 -5.82 14.11
CA ASN A 232 -1.16 -6.46 12.87
C ASN A 232 -2.67 -6.78 12.84
N ASN A 233 -3.20 -7.10 11.66
CA ASN A 233 -4.61 -7.50 11.46
C ASN A 233 -5.61 -6.45 12.00
N ILE A 234 -5.42 -5.19 11.67
CA ILE A 234 -6.18 -4.06 12.22
C ILE A 234 -7.36 -3.63 11.36
N ASP A 235 -8.34 -2.99 12.03
CA ASP A 235 -9.44 -2.23 11.44
C ASP A 235 -9.17 -0.73 11.62
N THR A 236 -9.07 0.01 10.53
CA THR A 236 -8.77 1.45 10.53
C THR A 236 -10.00 2.32 10.28
N LYS A 237 -11.21 1.78 10.31
CA LYS A 237 -12.45 2.54 10.02
C LYS A 237 -12.68 3.73 10.97
N SER A 238 -12.40 3.55 12.27
CA SER A 238 -12.47 4.64 13.24
C SER A 238 -11.47 5.76 12.93
N ILE A 239 -10.23 5.37 12.65
CA ILE A 239 -9.13 6.29 12.31
C ILE A 239 -9.45 7.08 11.04
N LEU A 240 -10.02 6.44 10.02
CA LEU A 240 -10.47 7.15 8.82
C LEU A 240 -11.55 8.18 9.11
N ARG A 241 -12.48 7.90 10.03
CA ARG A 241 -13.48 8.90 10.47
C ARG A 241 -12.84 10.08 11.21
N GLU A 242 -11.86 9.83 12.06
CA GLU A 242 -11.08 10.85 12.76
C GLU A 242 -10.31 11.74 11.77
N ILE A 243 -9.60 11.16 10.80
CA ILE A 243 -8.91 11.88 9.72
C ILE A 243 -9.89 12.79 8.96
N LYS A 244 -11.10 12.28 8.67
CA LYS A 244 -12.15 13.08 8.02
C LYS A 244 -12.63 14.23 8.90
N ALA A 245 -12.77 14.01 10.20
CA ALA A 245 -13.16 15.05 11.17
C ALA A 245 -12.09 16.17 11.25
N GLU A 246 -10.81 15.85 11.05
CA GLU A 246 -9.71 16.80 10.91
C GLU A 246 -9.69 17.53 9.55
N LYS A 247 -10.73 17.35 8.72
CA LYS A 247 -10.89 17.98 7.41
C LYS A 247 -9.81 17.60 6.37
N ILE A 248 -9.13 16.47 6.55
CA ILE A 248 -8.26 15.90 5.53
C ILE A 248 -9.15 15.13 4.55
N PRO A 249 -9.20 15.51 3.26
CA PRO A 249 -10.01 14.82 2.28
C PRO A 249 -9.57 13.36 2.09
N ILE A 250 -10.54 12.45 2.11
CA ILE A 250 -10.33 11.03 1.80
C ILE A 250 -11.11 10.70 0.55
N TYR A 251 -10.43 10.12 -0.42
CA TYR A 251 -10.98 9.61 -1.67
C TYR A 251 -10.75 8.11 -1.74
N ALA A 252 -11.71 7.36 -2.26
CA ALA A 252 -11.58 5.92 -2.38
C ALA A 252 -12.08 5.43 -3.75
N ILE A 253 -11.32 4.52 -4.34
CA ILE A 253 -11.64 3.91 -5.63
C ILE A 253 -11.34 2.42 -5.59
N TYR A 254 -12.31 1.60 -6.02
CA TYR A 254 -12.24 0.14 -5.97
C TYR A 254 -12.67 -0.47 -7.30
N GLY A 255 -12.16 -1.66 -7.60
CA GLY A 255 -12.62 -2.46 -8.72
C GLY A 255 -13.87 -3.26 -8.35
N LYS A 256 -14.85 -3.32 -9.24
CA LYS A 256 -16.07 -4.14 -9.04
C LYS A 256 -15.75 -5.63 -8.96
N ASN A 257 -14.70 -6.06 -9.64
CA ASN A 257 -14.24 -7.45 -9.70
C ASN A 257 -13.07 -7.74 -8.74
N ASP A 258 -12.79 -6.82 -7.80
CA ASP A 258 -11.83 -7.08 -6.73
C ASP A 258 -12.48 -7.97 -5.68
N GLY A 259 -12.18 -9.27 -5.78
CA GLY A 259 -12.84 -10.30 -5.00
C GLY A 259 -12.50 -10.32 -3.52
N ILE A 260 -11.50 -9.55 -3.07
CA ILE A 260 -11.10 -9.53 -1.65
C ILE A 260 -11.97 -8.62 -0.79
N PHE A 261 -12.81 -7.76 -1.38
CA PHE A 261 -13.69 -6.86 -0.65
C PHE A 261 -15.15 -7.29 -0.74
N SER A 262 -15.78 -7.41 0.41
CA SER A 262 -17.23 -7.64 0.50
C SER A 262 -18.01 -6.37 0.15
N GLU A 263 -19.28 -6.53 -0.29
CA GLU A 263 -20.18 -5.39 -0.49
C GLU A 263 -20.34 -4.54 0.78
N LYS A 264 -20.32 -5.17 1.95
CA LYS A 264 -20.37 -4.46 3.24
C LYS A 264 -19.18 -3.54 3.39
N GLN A 265 -17.96 -4.03 3.15
CA GLN A 265 -16.75 -3.20 3.22
C GLN A 265 -16.81 -2.02 2.24
N LEU A 266 -17.25 -2.24 1.01
CA LEU A 266 -17.40 -1.15 0.02
C LEU A 266 -18.44 -0.12 0.46
N LYS A 267 -19.55 -0.53 1.06
CA LYS A 267 -20.56 0.37 1.65
C LYS A 267 -19.99 1.14 2.84
N ASP A 268 -19.26 0.49 3.75
CA ASP A 268 -18.60 1.15 4.89
C ASP A 268 -17.62 2.24 4.39
N MET A 269 -16.80 1.93 3.38
CA MET A 269 -15.87 2.90 2.80
C MET A 269 -16.61 4.08 2.14
N GLN A 270 -17.69 3.81 1.40
CA GLN A 270 -18.52 4.86 0.82
C GLN A 270 -19.14 5.78 1.89
N GLN A 271 -19.59 5.23 3.02
CA GLN A 271 -20.10 6.03 4.14
C GLN A 271 -19.00 6.89 4.78
N ILE A 272 -17.80 6.35 4.95
CA ILE A 272 -16.66 7.08 5.50
C ILE A 272 -16.27 8.23 4.59
N THR A 273 -16.06 7.98 3.30
CA THR A 273 -15.58 8.99 2.34
C THR A 273 -16.67 9.96 1.91
N GLY A 274 -17.91 9.47 1.81
CA GLY A 274 -19.05 10.12 1.18
C GLY A 274 -19.16 9.76 -0.32
N LYS A 275 -20.41 9.75 -0.81
CA LYS A 275 -20.75 9.28 -2.19
C LYS A 275 -19.92 9.98 -3.28
N ASN A 276 -19.68 11.27 -3.15
CA ASN A 276 -18.92 12.03 -4.15
C ASN A 276 -17.42 11.71 -4.15
N ASN A 277 -16.89 11.13 -3.07
CA ASN A 277 -15.48 10.82 -2.90
C ASN A 277 -15.18 9.32 -3.04
N PHE A 278 -16.19 8.54 -3.39
CA PHE A 278 -16.11 7.10 -3.59
C PHE A 278 -16.44 6.73 -5.05
N LYS A 279 -15.65 5.85 -5.65
CA LYS A 279 -15.91 5.34 -7.00
C LYS A 279 -15.67 3.84 -7.07
N ILE A 280 -16.55 3.12 -7.76
CA ILE A 280 -16.34 1.73 -8.18
C ILE A 280 -16.12 1.73 -9.68
N LEU A 281 -15.08 1.07 -10.14
CA LEU A 281 -14.77 0.87 -11.55
C LEU A 281 -15.35 -0.48 -12.02
N ASN A 282 -16.16 -0.44 -13.07
CA ASN A 282 -16.58 -1.67 -13.74
C ASN A 282 -15.40 -2.30 -14.50
N ASN A 283 -15.45 -3.60 -14.76
CA ASN A 283 -14.40 -4.34 -15.46
C ASN A 283 -13.01 -4.05 -14.89
N CYS A 284 -12.92 -4.08 -13.58
CA CYS A 284 -11.71 -3.71 -12.82
C CYS A 284 -11.57 -4.61 -11.61
N SER A 285 -10.39 -5.18 -11.44
CA SER A 285 -10.01 -5.99 -10.29
C SER A 285 -9.16 -5.20 -9.29
N HIS A 286 -8.24 -5.87 -8.61
CA HIS A 286 -7.38 -5.30 -7.58
C HIS A 286 -6.38 -4.25 -8.10
N TYR A 287 -5.94 -4.37 -9.36
CA TYR A 287 -4.93 -3.49 -9.96
C TYR A 287 -5.55 -2.42 -10.85
N LEU A 288 -6.31 -1.49 -10.23
CA LEU A 288 -7.09 -0.46 -10.90
C LEU A 288 -6.30 0.37 -11.92
N PHE A 289 -5.06 0.70 -11.58
CA PHE A 289 -4.15 1.50 -12.40
C PHE A 289 -3.59 0.75 -13.62
N VAL A 290 -4.02 -0.51 -13.81
CA VAL A 290 -3.76 -1.32 -15.01
C VAL A 290 -5.06 -1.71 -15.67
N ASP A 291 -6.04 -2.20 -14.91
CA ASP A 291 -7.28 -2.75 -15.46
C ASP A 291 -8.17 -1.67 -16.08
N GLN A 292 -8.23 -0.49 -15.46
CA GLN A 292 -8.99 0.69 -15.92
C GLN A 292 -8.15 1.96 -15.74
N GLN A 293 -6.95 1.98 -16.36
CA GLN A 293 -5.95 3.01 -16.16
C GLN A 293 -6.49 4.42 -16.39
N ASN A 294 -7.20 4.66 -17.50
CA ASN A 294 -7.72 5.99 -17.85
C ASN A 294 -8.73 6.49 -16.82
N ASP A 295 -9.66 5.63 -16.41
CA ASP A 295 -10.67 5.98 -15.39
C ASP A 295 -10.05 6.22 -14.03
N PHE A 296 -9.04 5.43 -13.68
CA PHE A 296 -8.25 5.59 -12.46
C PHE A 296 -7.51 6.95 -12.46
N ILE A 297 -6.77 7.26 -13.53
CA ILE A 297 -6.03 8.52 -13.66
C ILE A 297 -6.98 9.72 -13.64
N ASN A 298 -8.11 9.64 -14.33
CA ASN A 298 -9.12 10.70 -14.35
C ASN A 298 -9.70 10.93 -12.95
N PHE A 299 -10.03 9.87 -12.21
CA PHE A 299 -10.52 10.00 -10.83
C PHE A 299 -9.48 10.67 -9.93
N VAL A 300 -8.24 10.19 -9.90
CA VAL A 300 -7.16 10.74 -9.09
C VAL A 300 -6.90 12.20 -9.46
N SER A 301 -6.76 12.49 -10.76
CA SER A 301 -6.45 13.84 -11.24
C SER A 301 -7.56 14.85 -10.89
N ASN A 302 -8.82 14.48 -11.11
CA ASN A 302 -9.97 15.35 -10.81
C ASN A 302 -10.10 15.62 -9.31
N LYS A 303 -9.86 14.62 -8.47
CA LYS A 303 -9.95 14.77 -7.01
C LYS A 303 -8.81 15.57 -6.42
N LEU A 304 -7.63 15.52 -7.00
CA LEU A 304 -6.46 16.22 -6.47
C LEU A 304 -6.25 17.62 -7.05
N LYS A 305 -6.80 17.94 -8.24
CA LYS A 305 -6.73 19.28 -8.84
C LYS A 305 -7.79 20.24 -8.28
N ASN A 306 -8.98 19.75 -7.99
CA ASN A 306 -10.13 20.58 -7.56
C ASN A 306 -10.04 20.99 -6.08
N LYS A 307 -8.85 21.27 -5.59
CA LYS A 307 -8.61 21.84 -4.28
C LYS A 307 -8.34 23.36 -4.44
N GLY A 308 -9.32 24.07 -4.98
CA GLY A 308 -9.42 25.51 -4.86
C GLY A 308 -10.16 25.87 -3.60
#